data_670dda7f3619697cd92d1f755559e1c3
#
_entry.id   670dda7f3619697cd92d1f755559e1c3
#
_cell.length_a   1.000
_cell.length_b   1.000
_cell.length_c   1.000
_cell.angle_alpha   90.00
_cell.angle_beta   90.00
_cell.angle_gamma   90.00
#
_symmetry.space_group_name_H-M   'P 1'
#
loop_
_entity.id
_entity.type
_entity.pdbx_description
1 polymer ?
#
loop_
_entity_poly.entity_id
_entity_poly.type
_entity_poly.pdbx_seq_one_letter_code
_entity_poly.pdbx_strand_id
1 'polypeptide(L)'
;MGPTDTGKTTFIDRAVRSPDVGRRSTSCTKEVCPVRYAHPDGVRNVVLVDTPGCNNSFMTDFEVLWKIADWLEAVYRKGVKLSGILYFHRISDTSIQEAPSRNYNIFKELCGKDNCKNVIFVTTMWDQVWEEIGSEREQDLQSDFWQAMIRLGSTTRRFEGTTESARDIINSVSISRPAERRPLQIQREIVDKHLPLDRTSAGKTVSRLL
;
A
#
# COMPACT_ATOMS: atom_id res chain seq x y z
N MET A 1 0.56 1.03 1.53
CA MET A 1 1.86 1.59 1.09
C MET A 1 1.59 2.88 0.32
N GLY A 2 2.60 3.67 -0.04
CA GLY A 2 2.45 4.92 -0.80
C GLY A 2 3.21 6.08 -0.15
N PRO A 3 3.24 7.28 -0.80
CA PRO A 3 3.94 8.45 -0.29
C PRO A 3 3.50 8.89 1.11
N THR A 4 4.32 9.70 1.77
CA THR A 4 3.95 10.34 3.05
C THR A 4 2.71 11.23 2.83
N ASP A 5 1.89 11.39 3.88
CA ASP A 5 0.68 12.21 3.90
C ASP A 5 -0.44 11.80 2.92
N THR A 6 -0.40 10.57 2.38
CA THR A 6 -1.48 10.03 1.53
C THR A 6 -2.65 9.43 2.31
N GLY A 7 -2.74 9.62 3.62
CA GLY A 7 -3.87 9.16 4.43
C GLY A 7 -3.83 7.69 4.86
N LYS A 8 -2.70 6.98 4.77
CA LYS A 8 -2.57 5.56 5.18
C LYS A 8 -2.98 5.31 6.63
N THR A 9 -2.39 6.03 7.56
CA THR A 9 -2.71 5.93 8.99
C THR A 9 -4.15 6.35 9.27
N THR A 10 -4.63 7.41 8.60
CA THR A 10 -6.03 7.86 8.71
C THR A 10 -7.00 6.78 8.25
N PHE A 11 -6.69 6.07 7.17
CA PHE A 11 -7.49 4.95 6.69
C PHE A 11 -7.59 3.85 7.75
N ILE A 12 -6.48 3.46 8.36
CA ILE A 12 -6.45 2.45 9.41
C ILE A 12 -7.26 2.92 10.62
N ASP A 13 -7.07 4.15 11.07
CA ASP A 13 -7.83 4.73 12.18
C ASP A 13 -9.33 4.76 11.89
N ARG A 14 -9.75 5.06 10.68
CA ARG A 14 -11.16 5.01 10.29
C ARG A 14 -11.71 3.59 10.25
N ALA A 15 -10.95 2.63 9.71
CA ALA A 15 -11.36 1.24 9.64
C ALA A 15 -11.55 0.62 11.04
N VAL A 16 -10.62 0.88 11.95
CA VAL A 16 -10.53 0.25 13.29
C VAL A 16 -11.46 0.90 14.31
N ARG A 17 -12.02 2.09 14.02
CA ARG A 17 -12.81 2.83 15.02
C ARG A 17 -13.88 1.96 15.70
N SER A 18 -13.52 1.55 16.94
CA SER A 18 -14.44 1.41 18.05
C SER A 18 -14.46 2.75 18.80
N PRO A 19 -15.58 3.16 19.42
CA PRO A 19 -15.68 4.42 20.18
C PRO A 19 -14.62 4.60 21.26
N ASP A 20 -13.99 3.51 21.70
CA ASP A 20 -13.11 3.42 22.86
C ASP A 20 -11.60 3.48 22.55
N VAL A 21 -11.19 3.58 21.27
CA VAL A 21 -9.76 3.64 20.92
C VAL A 21 -9.35 5.09 20.72
N GLY A 22 -8.57 5.61 21.66
CA GLY A 22 -8.00 6.97 21.61
C GLY A 22 -7.22 7.21 20.30
N ARG A 23 -7.26 8.47 19.84
CA ARG A 23 -6.55 8.91 18.62
C ARG A 23 -5.07 8.53 18.68
N ARG A 24 -4.60 7.72 17.76
CA ARG A 24 -3.18 7.64 17.43
C ARG A 24 -2.81 8.94 16.71
N SER A 25 -2.28 9.88 17.46
CA SER A 25 -1.74 11.12 16.92
C SER A 25 -0.31 10.85 16.48
N THR A 26 -0.09 10.58 15.18
CA THR A 26 1.25 10.80 14.62
C THR A 26 1.17 10.97 13.12
N SER A 27 1.56 12.12 12.67
CA SER A 27 1.66 12.52 11.26
C SER A 27 2.81 11.85 10.48
N CYS A 28 3.54 10.91 11.07
CA CYS A 28 4.63 10.20 10.38
C CYS A 28 4.89 8.84 11.03
N THR A 29 4.48 7.77 10.37
CA THR A 29 4.79 6.40 10.78
C THR A 29 6.26 6.11 10.45
N LYS A 30 7.09 5.92 11.49
CA LYS A 30 8.53 5.64 11.34
C LYS A 30 8.85 4.15 11.22
N GLU A 31 7.95 3.29 11.69
CA GLU A 31 8.12 1.83 11.72
C GLU A 31 6.91 1.14 11.08
N VAL A 32 7.09 -0.11 10.65
CA VAL A 32 5.97 -0.94 10.20
C VAL A 32 5.14 -1.36 11.41
N CYS A 33 3.88 -0.99 11.43
CA CYS A 33 3.00 -1.18 12.58
C CYS A 33 1.78 -2.05 12.23
N PRO A 34 1.72 -3.32 12.68
CA PRO A 34 0.52 -4.15 12.52
C PRO A 34 -0.58 -3.73 13.51
N VAL A 35 -1.79 -3.58 13.01
CA VAL A 35 -2.99 -3.21 13.76
C VAL A 35 -4.06 -4.28 13.57
N ARG A 36 -4.52 -4.88 14.65
CA ARG A 36 -5.62 -5.85 14.58
C ARG A 36 -6.95 -5.14 14.41
N TYR A 37 -7.73 -5.65 13.48
CA TYR A 37 -9.06 -5.18 13.18
C TYR A 37 -10.04 -6.37 13.29
N ALA A 38 -10.92 -6.33 14.29
CA ALA A 38 -12.03 -7.27 14.38
C ALA A 38 -13.07 -6.86 13.34
N HIS A 39 -13.25 -7.69 12.30
CA HIS A 39 -14.21 -7.40 11.27
C HIS A 39 -15.64 -7.46 11.81
N PRO A 40 -16.56 -6.58 11.39
CA PRO A 40 -17.93 -6.53 11.91
C PRO A 40 -18.74 -7.83 11.75
N ASP A 41 -18.34 -8.74 10.84
CA ASP A 41 -18.97 -10.05 10.70
C ASP A 41 -18.69 -11.02 11.87
N GLY A 42 -17.83 -10.64 12.82
CA GLY A 42 -17.45 -11.45 13.96
C GLY A 42 -16.62 -12.71 13.66
N VAL A 43 -16.33 -12.99 12.39
CA VAL A 43 -15.65 -14.20 11.92
C VAL A 43 -14.21 -13.91 11.49
N ARG A 44 -14.00 -12.81 10.77
CA ARG A 44 -12.70 -12.46 10.21
C ARG A 44 -11.86 -11.65 11.17
N ASN A 45 -10.62 -12.12 11.38
CA ASN A 45 -9.58 -11.33 12.03
C ASN A 45 -8.66 -10.77 10.94
N VAL A 46 -8.69 -9.47 10.75
CA VAL A 46 -7.85 -8.75 9.78
C VAL A 46 -6.70 -8.09 10.52
N VAL A 47 -5.51 -8.17 9.97
CA VAL A 47 -4.36 -7.38 10.43
C VAL A 47 -4.05 -6.37 9.34
N LEU A 48 -4.30 -5.10 9.64
CA LEU A 48 -3.90 -3.97 8.83
C LEU A 48 -2.47 -3.59 9.19
N VAL A 49 -1.61 -3.38 8.20
CA VAL A 49 -0.20 -3.07 8.45
C VAL A 49 0.07 -1.66 7.95
N ASP A 50 0.28 -0.74 8.89
CA ASP A 50 0.73 0.61 8.55
C ASP A 50 2.23 0.59 8.23
N THR A 51 2.60 1.30 7.17
CA THR A 51 3.98 1.35 6.69
C THR A 51 4.48 2.78 6.64
N PRO A 52 5.79 3.00 6.85
CA PRO A 52 6.40 4.29 6.55
C PRO A 52 6.04 4.75 5.14
N GLY A 53 5.83 6.05 4.98
CA GLY A 53 5.62 6.67 3.67
C GLY A 53 6.95 6.94 2.99
N CYS A 54 7.00 6.72 1.68
CA CYS A 54 8.12 7.18 0.85
C CYS A 54 8.05 8.70 0.65
N ASN A 55 9.13 9.29 0.16
CA ASN A 55 9.23 10.73 -0.06
C ASN A 55 8.97 11.54 1.23
N ASN A 56 9.63 11.18 2.31
CA ASN A 56 9.58 11.93 3.57
C ASN A 56 10.94 12.59 3.85
N SER A 57 10.93 13.67 4.64
CA SER A 57 12.14 14.42 4.98
C SER A 57 13.05 13.74 6.02
N PHE A 58 12.62 12.62 6.62
CA PHE A 58 13.31 11.98 7.74
C PHE A 58 13.99 10.66 7.37
N MET A 59 13.58 10.03 6.26
CA MET A 59 14.12 8.74 5.81
C MET A 59 14.25 8.75 4.29
N THR A 60 15.31 8.14 3.80
CA THR A 60 15.49 7.86 2.37
C THR A 60 14.51 6.79 1.90
N ASP A 61 14.21 6.75 0.60
CA ASP A 61 13.37 5.69 0.03
C ASP A 61 13.99 4.30 0.25
N PHE A 62 15.33 4.21 0.35
CA PHE A 62 16.01 2.95 0.65
C PHE A 62 15.75 2.50 2.09
N GLU A 63 15.80 3.40 3.07
CA GLU A 63 15.48 3.08 4.47
C GLU A 63 14.02 2.67 4.63
N VAL A 64 13.10 3.32 3.92
CA VAL A 64 11.69 2.93 3.90
C VAL A 64 11.53 1.54 3.30
N LEU A 65 12.17 1.27 2.14
CA LEU A 65 12.15 -0.05 1.51
C LEU A 65 12.74 -1.11 2.43
N TRP A 66 13.85 -0.81 3.11
CA TRP A 66 14.50 -1.73 4.04
C TRP A 66 13.56 -2.14 5.19
N LYS A 67 12.91 -1.19 5.85
CA LYS A 67 11.96 -1.48 6.94
C LYS A 67 10.79 -2.34 6.48
N ILE A 68 10.25 -2.04 5.30
CA ILE A 68 9.15 -2.82 4.73
C ILE A 68 9.63 -4.24 4.36
N ALA A 69 10.81 -4.37 3.75
CA ALA A 69 11.39 -5.63 3.34
C ALA A 69 11.70 -6.53 4.53
N ASP A 70 12.31 -5.99 5.59
CA ASP A 70 12.61 -6.69 6.83
C ASP A 70 11.34 -7.29 7.47
N TRP A 71 10.27 -6.49 7.57
CA TRP A 71 9.00 -6.97 8.07
C TRP A 71 8.39 -8.04 7.16
N LEU A 72 8.41 -7.85 5.84
CA LEU A 72 7.87 -8.80 4.86
C LEU A 72 8.65 -10.14 4.89
N GLU A 73 9.96 -10.09 5.05
CA GLU A 73 10.81 -11.26 5.22
C GLU A 73 10.44 -12.02 6.49
N ALA A 74 10.36 -11.32 7.62
CA ALA A 74 10.05 -11.91 8.92
C ALA A 74 8.70 -12.65 8.94
N VAL A 75 7.65 -12.07 8.32
CA VAL A 75 6.34 -12.72 8.26
C VAL A 75 6.31 -13.87 7.25
N TYR A 76 7.04 -13.75 6.14
CA TYR A 76 7.10 -14.81 5.13
C TYR A 76 7.83 -16.05 5.65
N ARG A 77 8.93 -15.86 6.38
CA ARG A 77 9.65 -16.98 7.07
C ARG A 77 8.77 -17.72 8.08
N LYS A 78 7.74 -17.06 8.63
CA LYS A 78 6.71 -17.67 9.49
C LYS A 78 5.54 -18.29 8.70
N GLY A 79 5.64 -18.39 7.36
CA GLY A 79 4.60 -18.96 6.51
C GLY A 79 3.42 -18.04 6.25
N VAL A 80 3.48 -16.76 6.66
CA VAL A 80 2.39 -15.79 6.45
C VAL A 80 2.54 -15.13 5.08
N LYS A 81 1.45 -15.17 4.29
CA LYS A 81 1.33 -14.48 3.00
C LYS A 81 0.24 -13.43 3.09
N LEU A 82 0.46 -12.28 2.47
CA LEU A 82 -0.50 -11.18 2.47
C LEU A 82 -1.78 -11.53 1.70
N SER A 83 -2.92 -11.05 2.16
CA SER A 83 -4.21 -11.17 1.48
C SER A 83 -4.36 -10.12 0.37
N GLY A 84 -3.80 -8.94 0.57
CA GLY A 84 -3.83 -7.84 -0.38
C GLY A 84 -2.92 -6.70 0.04
N ILE A 85 -2.73 -5.78 -0.87
CA ILE A 85 -1.92 -4.58 -0.67
C ILE A 85 -2.71 -3.37 -1.14
N LEU A 86 -2.77 -2.35 -0.29
CA LEU A 86 -3.35 -1.06 -0.63
C LEU A 86 -2.22 -0.07 -0.94
N TYR A 87 -2.27 0.55 -2.12
CA TYR A 87 -1.37 1.63 -2.50
C TYR A 87 -2.15 2.95 -2.53
N PHE A 88 -1.75 3.89 -1.67
CA PHE A 88 -2.44 5.16 -1.47
C PHE A 88 -1.83 6.27 -2.32
N HIS A 89 -2.71 7.09 -2.91
CA HIS A 89 -2.36 8.26 -3.69
C HIS A 89 -3.37 9.40 -3.43
N ARG A 90 -2.88 10.63 -3.30
CA ARG A 90 -3.76 11.81 -3.13
C ARG A 90 -4.28 12.24 -4.48
N ILE A 91 -5.61 12.32 -4.62
CA ILE A 91 -6.22 12.83 -5.84
C ILE A 91 -6.04 14.35 -5.97
N SER A 92 -5.72 15.03 -4.86
CA SER A 92 -5.40 16.45 -4.83
C SER A 92 -4.05 16.80 -5.47
N ASP A 93 -3.16 15.82 -5.69
CA ASP A 93 -1.88 16.07 -6.35
C ASP A 93 -2.10 16.48 -7.82
N THR A 94 -1.55 17.62 -8.22
CA THR A 94 -1.82 18.26 -9.52
C THR A 94 -0.98 17.69 -10.66
N SER A 95 0.08 16.94 -10.35
CA SER A 95 0.93 16.31 -11.35
C SER A 95 1.50 15.00 -10.83
N ILE A 96 1.70 14.05 -11.73
CA ILE A 96 2.54 12.89 -11.47
C ILE A 96 4.00 13.37 -11.58
N GLN A 97 4.49 13.94 -10.47
CA GLN A 97 5.88 14.38 -10.38
C GLN A 97 6.84 13.17 -10.38
N GLU A 98 8.13 13.40 -10.57
CA GLU A 98 9.14 12.33 -10.57
C GLU A 98 9.11 11.46 -9.29
N ALA A 99 8.90 12.07 -8.13
CA ALA A 99 8.86 11.35 -6.86
C ALA A 99 7.69 10.34 -6.73
N PRO A 100 6.43 10.65 -7.06
CA PRO A 100 5.35 9.65 -7.12
C PRO A 100 5.64 8.53 -8.13
N SER A 101 6.20 8.85 -9.30
CA SER A 101 6.58 7.86 -10.31
C SER A 101 7.64 6.90 -9.79
N ARG A 102 8.65 7.42 -9.08
CA ARG A 102 9.70 6.64 -8.43
C ARG A 102 9.12 5.68 -7.40
N ASN A 103 8.29 6.17 -6.49
CA ASN A 103 7.67 5.37 -5.44
C ASN A 103 6.76 4.28 -5.99
N TYR A 104 6.01 4.57 -7.03
CA TYR A 104 5.20 3.59 -7.74
C TYR A 104 6.06 2.50 -8.39
N ASN A 105 7.17 2.85 -9.04
CA ASN A 105 8.05 1.88 -9.66
C ASN A 105 8.70 0.95 -8.62
N ILE A 106 9.14 1.48 -7.47
CA ILE A 106 9.63 0.66 -6.35
C ILE A 106 8.53 -0.29 -5.86
N PHE A 107 7.32 0.21 -5.67
CA PHE A 107 6.15 -0.57 -5.25
C PHE A 107 5.81 -1.68 -6.23
N LYS A 108 5.80 -1.40 -7.53
CA LYS A 108 5.54 -2.37 -8.60
C LYS A 108 6.53 -3.52 -8.57
N GLU A 109 7.82 -3.21 -8.44
CA GLU A 109 8.89 -4.22 -8.36
C GLU A 109 8.86 -5.00 -7.04
N LEU A 110 8.44 -4.37 -5.94
CA LEU A 110 8.23 -5.05 -4.66
C LEU A 110 7.11 -6.10 -4.75
N CYS A 111 6.00 -5.76 -5.37
CA CYS A 111 4.84 -6.64 -5.51
C CYS A 111 5.10 -7.78 -6.49
N GLY A 112 5.66 -7.44 -7.67
CA GLY A 112 5.78 -8.33 -8.81
C GLY A 112 4.45 -8.58 -9.53
N LYS A 113 4.54 -9.03 -10.78
CA LYS A 113 3.38 -9.22 -11.67
C LYS A 113 2.35 -10.21 -11.14
N ASP A 114 2.80 -11.26 -10.47
CA ASP A 114 1.95 -12.35 -9.96
C ASP A 114 0.96 -11.90 -8.86
N ASN A 115 1.24 -10.75 -8.23
CA ASN A 115 0.42 -10.22 -7.13
C ASN A 115 -0.45 -9.03 -7.52
N CYS A 116 -0.41 -8.56 -8.78
CA CYS A 116 -1.18 -7.40 -9.21
C CYS A 116 -2.68 -7.53 -8.90
N LYS A 117 -3.26 -8.72 -9.06
CA LYS A 117 -4.68 -8.98 -8.75
C LYS A 117 -5.06 -8.78 -7.27
N ASN A 118 -4.07 -8.74 -6.37
CA ASN A 118 -4.25 -8.51 -4.94
C ASN A 118 -3.90 -7.07 -4.54
N VAL A 119 -3.62 -6.20 -5.51
CA VAL A 119 -3.32 -4.78 -5.31
C VAL A 119 -4.56 -3.93 -5.56
N ILE A 120 -4.85 -3.05 -4.64
CA ILE A 120 -5.87 -2.02 -4.77
C ILE A 120 -5.20 -0.66 -4.69
N PHE A 121 -5.36 0.16 -5.71
CA PHE A 121 -5.00 1.56 -5.70
C PHE A 121 -6.10 2.34 -5.00
N VAL A 122 -5.75 3.08 -3.94
CA VAL A 122 -6.67 3.85 -3.13
C VAL A 122 -6.42 5.33 -3.35
N THR A 123 -7.38 6.02 -3.97
CA THR A 123 -7.36 7.46 -4.09
C THR A 123 -7.93 8.13 -2.84
N THR A 124 -7.32 9.21 -2.38
CA THR A 124 -7.66 9.92 -1.13
C THR A 124 -7.76 11.42 -1.35
N MET A 125 -8.14 12.18 -0.31
CA MET A 125 -8.26 13.65 -0.33
C MET A 125 -9.29 14.15 -1.36
N TRP A 126 -10.39 13.42 -1.48
CA TRP A 126 -11.51 13.80 -2.36
C TRP A 126 -12.23 15.06 -1.91
N ASP A 127 -12.15 15.39 -0.63
CA ASP A 127 -12.66 16.62 -0.02
C ASP A 127 -11.85 17.88 -0.38
N GLN A 128 -10.69 17.71 -1.04
CA GLN A 128 -9.80 18.81 -1.43
C GLN A 128 -9.86 19.16 -2.92
N VAL A 129 -10.71 18.50 -3.69
CA VAL A 129 -10.86 18.73 -5.14
C VAL A 129 -12.32 18.70 -5.55
N TRP A 130 -12.67 19.42 -6.62
CA TRP A 130 -13.96 19.28 -7.25
C TRP A 130 -14.10 17.87 -7.87
N GLU A 131 -15.30 17.30 -7.79
CA GLU A 131 -15.57 15.92 -8.24
C GLU A 131 -15.16 15.69 -9.71
N GLU A 132 -15.43 16.67 -10.58
CA GLU A 132 -15.10 16.59 -12.00
C GLU A 132 -13.58 16.49 -12.21
N ILE A 133 -12.82 17.36 -11.51
CA ILE A 133 -11.36 17.39 -11.60
C ILE A 133 -10.75 16.11 -11.00
N GLY A 134 -11.28 15.66 -9.85
CA GLY A 134 -10.84 14.42 -9.23
C GLY A 134 -11.09 13.21 -10.11
N SER A 135 -12.25 13.14 -10.75
CA SER A 135 -12.61 12.05 -11.66
C SER A 135 -11.74 12.02 -12.93
N GLU A 136 -11.42 13.17 -13.51
CA GLU A 136 -10.47 13.27 -14.64
C GLU A 136 -9.09 12.75 -14.24
N ARG A 137 -8.55 13.22 -13.12
CA ARG A 137 -7.25 12.75 -12.60
C ARG A 137 -7.24 11.24 -12.30
N GLU A 138 -8.32 10.71 -11.73
CA GLU A 138 -8.44 9.28 -11.47
C GLU A 138 -8.43 8.48 -12.77
N GLN A 139 -9.08 8.99 -13.82
CA GLN A 139 -9.06 8.38 -15.14
C GLN A 139 -7.64 8.38 -15.73
N ASP A 140 -6.90 9.48 -15.62
CA ASP A 140 -5.51 9.58 -16.08
C ASP A 140 -4.60 8.60 -15.32
N LEU A 141 -4.75 8.50 -14.00
CA LEU A 141 -4.03 7.53 -13.19
C LEU A 141 -4.30 6.10 -13.66
N GLN A 142 -5.53 5.75 -13.98
CA GLN A 142 -5.93 4.41 -14.41
C GLN A 142 -5.49 4.09 -15.84
N SER A 143 -5.64 5.05 -16.75
CA SER A 143 -5.37 4.84 -18.18
C SER A 143 -3.90 4.93 -18.56
N ASP A 144 -3.08 5.59 -17.75
CA ASP A 144 -1.66 5.80 -17.99
C ASP A 144 -0.82 5.21 -16.83
N PHE A 145 -0.80 5.88 -15.70
CA PHE A 145 0.17 5.62 -14.65
C PHE A 145 0.05 4.22 -14.03
N TRP A 146 -1.16 3.75 -13.71
CA TRP A 146 -1.42 2.42 -13.14
C TRP A 146 -1.82 1.38 -14.17
N GLN A 147 -1.95 1.75 -15.44
CA GLN A 147 -2.47 0.91 -16.52
C GLN A 147 -1.82 -0.47 -16.55
N ALA A 148 -0.49 -0.53 -16.41
CA ALA A 148 0.24 -1.79 -16.49
C ALA A 148 -0.18 -2.80 -15.39
N MET A 149 -0.42 -2.34 -14.16
CA MET A 149 -0.87 -3.21 -13.07
C MET A 149 -2.38 -3.48 -13.15
N ILE A 150 -3.18 -2.52 -13.61
CA ILE A 150 -4.63 -2.70 -13.82
C ILE A 150 -4.88 -3.77 -14.88
N ARG A 151 -4.14 -3.76 -15.97
CA ARG A 151 -4.21 -4.84 -16.99
C ARG A 151 -3.86 -6.23 -16.43
N LEU A 152 -3.10 -6.29 -15.35
CA LEU A 152 -2.75 -7.53 -14.64
C LEU A 152 -3.71 -7.84 -13.47
N GLY A 153 -4.82 -7.10 -13.36
CA GLY A 153 -5.90 -7.38 -12.42
C GLY A 153 -5.96 -6.52 -11.17
N SER A 154 -5.12 -5.48 -11.05
CA SER A 154 -5.26 -4.49 -9.96
C SER A 154 -6.56 -3.69 -10.13
N THR A 155 -7.11 -3.22 -9.03
CA THR A 155 -8.35 -2.41 -9.02
C THR A 155 -8.12 -1.06 -8.34
N THR A 156 -9.04 -0.13 -8.55
CA THR A 156 -9.04 1.21 -7.93
C THR A 156 -10.22 1.35 -7.00
N ARG A 157 -10.05 2.08 -5.89
CA ARG A 157 -11.12 2.43 -4.93
C ARG A 157 -10.88 3.84 -4.40
N ARG A 158 -11.97 4.56 -4.14
CA ARG A 158 -11.96 5.89 -3.50
C ARG A 158 -12.10 5.75 -1.99
N PHE A 159 -11.24 6.38 -1.25
CA PHE A 159 -11.36 6.54 0.20
C PHE A 159 -11.85 7.94 0.52
N GLU A 160 -13.09 8.05 0.97
CA GLU A 160 -13.79 9.31 1.25
C GLU A 160 -13.57 9.83 2.68
N GLY A 161 -12.59 9.27 3.40
CA GLY A 161 -12.30 9.67 4.78
C GLY A 161 -13.30 9.13 5.81
N THR A 162 -14.26 8.30 5.40
CA THR A 162 -15.29 7.73 6.26
C THR A 162 -14.94 6.31 6.73
N THR A 163 -15.57 5.86 7.81
CA THR A 163 -15.46 4.48 8.30
C THR A 163 -16.03 3.49 7.30
N GLU A 164 -17.15 3.85 6.67
CA GLU A 164 -17.85 3.06 5.67
C GLU A 164 -16.95 2.81 4.47
N SER A 165 -16.41 3.86 3.85
CA SER A 165 -15.53 3.74 2.68
C SER A 165 -14.25 2.95 2.99
N ALA A 166 -13.69 3.07 4.21
CA ALA A 166 -12.54 2.27 4.63
C ALA A 166 -12.89 0.78 4.73
N ARG A 167 -14.04 0.45 5.32
CA ARG A 167 -14.51 -0.95 5.46
C ARG A 167 -14.86 -1.58 4.12
N ASP A 168 -15.47 -0.83 3.22
CA ASP A 168 -15.80 -1.30 1.87
C ASP A 168 -14.53 -1.64 1.08
N ILE A 169 -13.48 -0.84 1.21
CA ILE A 169 -12.18 -1.13 0.61
C ILE A 169 -11.59 -2.42 1.20
N ILE A 170 -11.62 -2.60 2.53
CA ILE A 170 -11.14 -3.83 3.18
C ILE A 170 -11.96 -5.04 2.71
N ASN A 171 -13.28 -4.90 2.58
CA ASN A 171 -14.16 -5.96 2.10
C ASN A 171 -13.90 -6.34 0.64
N SER A 172 -13.44 -5.38 -0.17
CA SER A 172 -13.10 -5.63 -1.57
C SER A 172 -11.76 -6.37 -1.77
N VAL A 173 -10.94 -6.48 -0.71
CA VAL A 173 -9.74 -7.32 -0.76
C VAL A 173 -10.17 -8.77 -0.99
N SER A 174 -9.73 -9.35 -2.09
CA SER A 174 -10.06 -10.74 -2.43
C SER A 174 -9.63 -11.69 -1.31
N ILE A 175 -10.59 -12.37 -0.69
CA ILE A 175 -10.33 -13.39 0.32
C ILE A 175 -9.96 -14.69 -0.39
N SER A 176 -8.81 -14.71 -1.03
CA SER A 176 -8.24 -15.96 -1.54
C SER A 176 -7.90 -16.90 -0.37
N ARG A 177 -8.11 -18.19 -0.58
CA ARG A 177 -7.69 -19.18 0.42
C ARG A 177 -6.21 -19.02 0.72
N PRO A 178 -5.73 -19.17 1.97
CA PRO A 178 -4.33 -19.00 2.31
C PRO A 178 -3.35 -19.77 1.40
N ALA A 179 -3.74 -20.97 0.94
CA ALA A 179 -2.95 -21.78 0.02
C ALA A 179 -2.80 -21.15 -1.39
N GLU A 180 -3.75 -20.33 -1.82
CA GLU A 180 -3.77 -19.69 -3.14
C GLU A 180 -2.97 -18.37 -3.15
N ARG A 181 -2.64 -17.83 -1.96
CA ARG A 181 -1.87 -16.60 -1.84
C ARG A 181 -0.44 -16.81 -2.28
N ARG A 182 0.05 -15.91 -3.11
CA ARG A 182 1.44 -15.93 -3.59
C ARG A 182 2.31 -15.00 -2.75
N PRO A 183 3.57 -15.35 -2.49
CA PRO A 183 4.50 -14.41 -1.88
C PRO A 183 4.78 -13.24 -2.83
N LEU A 184 5.09 -12.09 -2.28
CA LEU A 184 5.52 -10.94 -3.06
C LEU A 184 6.88 -11.23 -3.74
N GLN A 185 7.17 -10.50 -4.81
CA GLN A 185 8.44 -10.66 -5.52
C GLN A 185 9.62 -10.44 -4.58
N ILE A 186 9.61 -9.37 -3.78
CA ILE A 186 10.68 -9.08 -2.83
C ILE A 186 10.86 -10.21 -1.80
N GLN A 187 9.79 -10.85 -1.33
CA GLN A 187 9.86 -11.98 -0.40
C GLN A 187 10.57 -13.18 -1.04
N ARG A 188 10.21 -13.51 -2.29
CA ARG A 188 10.90 -14.57 -3.04
C ARG A 188 12.35 -14.24 -3.31
N GLU A 189 12.67 -13.00 -3.64
CA GLU A 189 14.04 -12.57 -3.92
C GLU A 189 14.92 -12.66 -2.68
N ILE A 190 14.45 -12.19 -1.52
CA ILE A 190 15.24 -12.20 -0.27
C ILE A 190 15.29 -13.60 0.34
N VAL A 191 14.14 -14.27 0.49
CA VAL A 191 14.06 -15.53 1.25
C VAL A 191 14.40 -16.75 0.42
N ASP A 192 13.79 -16.88 -0.79
CA ASP A 192 13.95 -18.09 -1.59
C ASP A 192 15.23 -18.05 -2.44
N LYS A 193 15.61 -16.84 -2.92
CA LYS A 193 16.82 -16.65 -3.75
C LYS A 193 18.01 -16.12 -2.98
N HIS A 194 17.85 -15.80 -1.69
CA HIS A 194 18.91 -15.28 -0.81
C HIS A 194 19.60 -14.01 -1.36
N LEU A 195 18.85 -13.16 -2.06
CA LEU A 195 19.39 -11.91 -2.57
C LEU A 195 19.44 -10.84 -1.46
N PRO A 196 20.54 -10.11 -1.33
CA PRO A 196 20.57 -8.92 -0.49
C PRO A 196 19.64 -7.84 -1.09
N LEU A 197 19.13 -6.95 -0.23
CA LEU A 197 18.09 -6.00 -0.60
C LEU A 197 18.44 -5.13 -1.82
N ASP A 198 19.69 -4.65 -1.89
CA ASP A 198 20.21 -3.83 -3.00
C ASP A 198 20.22 -4.57 -4.35
N ARG A 199 20.23 -5.91 -4.33
CA ARG A 199 20.19 -6.76 -5.53
C ARG A 199 18.80 -7.25 -5.89
N THR A 200 17.79 -6.98 -5.08
CA THR A 200 16.39 -7.23 -5.43
C THR A 200 15.94 -6.28 -6.55
N SER A 201 14.85 -6.61 -7.22
CA SER A 201 14.27 -5.74 -8.26
C SER A 201 13.88 -4.37 -7.70
N ALA A 202 13.25 -4.32 -6.53
CA ALA A 202 12.89 -3.09 -5.85
C ALA A 202 14.13 -2.29 -5.40
N GLY A 203 15.15 -2.95 -4.83
CA GLY A 203 16.39 -2.31 -4.41
C GLY A 203 17.17 -1.69 -5.56
N LYS A 204 17.29 -2.39 -6.68
CA LYS A 204 17.89 -1.85 -7.92
C LYS A 204 17.13 -0.63 -8.44
N THR A 205 15.80 -0.62 -8.31
CA THR A 205 14.99 0.54 -8.72
C THR A 205 15.31 1.76 -7.87
N VAL A 206 15.48 1.59 -6.55
CA VAL A 206 15.92 2.70 -5.68
C VAL A 206 17.30 3.21 -6.08
N SER A 207 18.27 2.31 -6.31
CA SER A 207 19.66 2.69 -6.63
C SER A 207 19.83 3.37 -8.00
N ARG A 208 18.97 3.08 -8.97
CA ARG A 208 19.00 3.72 -10.31
C ARG A 208 18.46 5.15 -10.33
N LEU A 209 17.76 5.52 -9.29
CA LEU A 209 17.05 6.79 -9.16
C LEU A 209 17.75 7.75 -8.18
N LEU A 210 18.89 7.34 -7.61
CA LEU A 210 19.85 8.16 -6.86
C LEU A 210 20.90 8.71 -7.83
#